data_86e47fec8c4c1525a8e59bf640895763
#
_entry.id   86e47fec8c4c1525a8e59bf640895763
#
_cell.length_a   1.000
_cell.length_b   1.000
_cell.length_c   1.000
_cell.angle_alpha   90.00
_cell.angle_beta   90.00
_cell.angle_gamma   90.00
#
_symmetry.space_group_name_H-M   'P 1'
#
loop_
_entity.id
_entity.type
_entity.pdbx_description
1 polymer ?
#
loop_
_entity_poly.entity_id
_entity_poly.type
_entity_poly.pdbx_seq_one_letter_code
_entity_poly.pdbx_strand_id
1 'polypeptide(L)'
;MTWSAQQYSQFEAERTRPVRDLVAAIPNTEVQTAIDLGCGPGNSTEVLQARYPGAAVTGLDNDEDMLRAARERLPQTPFALADIGNWQAAPAVDVVLANASLQWLPDHARLYPQLLQQLRAGGSLAVQTPDNLQEPAHVLAREVAAQGPWASRIGAVRHPDRHNLDWYYALLQPLCSRVDAWRT
;
A
#
# COMPACT_ATOMS: atom_id res chain seq x y z
N MET A 1 -3.04 -14.38 -10.97
CA MET A 1 -2.65 -15.14 -9.76
C MET A 1 -3.66 -14.78 -8.71
N THR A 2 -4.37 -15.77 -8.17
CA THR A 2 -5.25 -15.58 -7.00
C THR A 2 -4.40 -15.60 -5.74
N TRP A 3 -4.46 -14.56 -4.95
CA TRP A 3 -3.79 -14.51 -3.64
C TRP A 3 -4.55 -15.38 -2.64
N SER A 4 -3.82 -16.12 -1.79
CA SER A 4 -4.43 -16.88 -0.69
C SER A 4 -4.38 -16.05 0.59
N ALA A 5 -5.52 -15.61 1.09
CA ALA A 5 -5.63 -14.87 2.36
C ALA A 5 -5.01 -15.67 3.53
N GLN A 6 -5.19 -17.00 3.57
CA GLN A 6 -4.60 -17.87 4.60
C GLN A 6 -3.06 -17.85 4.56
N GLN A 7 -2.45 -17.89 3.36
CA GLN A 7 -1.00 -17.82 3.22
C GLN A 7 -0.48 -16.42 3.55
N TYR A 8 -1.26 -15.40 3.22
CA TYR A 8 -0.92 -14.01 3.51
C TYR A 8 -0.91 -13.70 5.01
N SER A 9 -1.78 -14.34 5.80
CA SER A 9 -1.86 -14.16 7.27
C SER A 9 -0.70 -14.81 8.05
N GLN A 10 0.12 -15.65 7.40
CA GLN A 10 1.37 -16.11 8.03
C GLN A 10 2.30 -14.92 8.24
N PHE A 11 2.87 -14.79 9.45
CA PHE A 11 3.74 -13.68 9.87
C PHE A 11 3.02 -12.31 9.83
N GLU A 12 1.74 -12.29 10.20
CA GLU A 12 0.94 -11.06 10.20
C GLU A 12 1.51 -9.98 11.14
N ALA A 13 2.02 -10.36 12.31
CA ALA A 13 2.56 -9.41 13.28
C ALA A 13 3.76 -8.65 12.73
N GLU A 14 4.68 -9.35 12.06
CA GLU A 14 5.86 -8.79 11.43
C GLU A 14 5.50 -7.90 10.24
N ARG A 15 4.53 -8.31 9.43
CA ARG A 15 4.03 -7.53 8.28
C ARG A 15 3.24 -6.30 8.68
N THR A 16 2.57 -6.35 9.83
CA THR A 16 1.78 -5.23 10.34
C THR A 16 2.65 -4.17 11.03
N ARG A 17 3.87 -4.52 11.45
CA ARG A 17 4.77 -3.56 12.10
C ARG A 17 5.04 -2.31 11.23
N PRO A 18 5.46 -2.42 9.96
CA PRO A 18 5.71 -1.24 9.13
C PRO A 18 4.48 -0.35 8.94
N VAL A 19 3.27 -0.92 8.84
CA VAL A 19 2.06 -0.10 8.73
C VAL A 19 1.70 0.59 10.04
N ARG A 20 1.98 -0.01 11.20
CA ARG A 20 1.81 0.66 12.49
C ARG A 20 2.74 1.88 12.61
N ASP A 21 4.00 1.73 12.22
CA ASP A 21 4.98 2.82 12.23
C ASP A 21 4.56 3.93 11.26
N LEU A 22 4.09 3.57 10.06
CA LEU A 22 3.57 4.51 9.07
C LEU A 22 2.35 5.28 9.57
N VAL A 23 1.34 4.59 10.09
CA VAL A 23 0.10 5.20 10.58
C VAL A 23 0.37 6.09 11.81
N ALA A 24 1.30 5.69 12.68
CA ALA A 24 1.71 6.50 13.83
C ALA A 24 2.39 7.81 13.41
N ALA A 25 3.06 7.84 12.26
CA ALA A 25 3.72 9.03 11.72
C ALA A 25 2.78 10.01 11.02
N ILE A 26 1.52 9.65 10.74
CA ILE A 26 0.54 10.56 10.14
C ILE A 26 0.25 11.73 11.11
N PRO A 27 0.47 12.99 10.69
CA PRO A 27 0.36 14.13 11.61
C PRO A 27 -1.08 14.53 11.93
N ASN A 28 -2.06 14.12 11.12
CA ASN A 28 -3.47 14.46 11.32
C ASN A 28 -4.01 13.86 12.62
N THR A 29 -4.56 14.69 13.48
CA THR A 29 -5.21 14.27 14.75
C THR A 29 -6.72 14.19 14.63
N GLU A 30 -7.31 15.03 13.77
CA GLU A 30 -8.73 15.07 13.49
C GLU A 30 -8.98 14.57 12.07
N VAL A 31 -9.41 13.32 11.95
CA VAL A 31 -9.71 12.63 10.69
C VAL A 31 -11.17 12.21 10.70
N GLN A 32 -11.92 12.62 9.69
CA GLN A 32 -13.32 12.24 9.49
C GLN A 32 -13.46 11.10 8.49
N THR A 33 -12.58 11.09 7.46
CA THR A 33 -12.64 10.12 6.37
C THR A 33 -11.25 9.61 6.02
N ALA A 34 -11.11 8.30 5.90
CA ALA A 34 -9.85 7.67 5.50
C ALA A 34 -10.08 6.49 4.55
N ILE A 35 -9.18 6.32 3.62
CA ILE A 35 -9.21 5.24 2.63
C ILE A 35 -7.93 4.41 2.73
N ASP A 36 -8.08 3.09 2.74
CA ASP A 36 -6.98 2.12 2.65
C ASP A 36 -6.97 1.49 1.25
N LEU A 37 -5.98 1.86 0.44
CA LEU A 37 -5.82 1.42 -0.95
C LEU A 37 -4.99 0.14 -1.05
N GLY A 38 -5.60 -0.94 -1.53
CA GLY A 38 -5.02 -2.27 -1.53
C GLY A 38 -5.03 -2.85 -0.12
N CYS A 39 -6.19 -2.81 0.52
CA CYS A 39 -6.37 -3.17 1.92
C CYS A 39 -6.10 -4.66 2.23
N GLY A 40 -6.06 -5.51 1.20
CA GLY A 40 -5.87 -6.94 1.38
C GLY A 40 -6.91 -7.54 2.34
N PRO A 41 -6.51 -8.42 3.27
CA PRO A 41 -7.42 -9.02 4.25
C PRO A 41 -7.76 -8.10 5.44
N GLY A 42 -7.53 -6.78 5.32
CA GLY A 42 -7.99 -5.76 6.26
C GLY A 42 -7.05 -5.45 7.44
N ASN A 43 -5.84 -6.01 7.50
CA ASN A 43 -4.92 -5.75 8.61
C ASN A 43 -4.42 -4.29 8.66
N SER A 44 -4.16 -3.65 7.53
CA SER A 44 -3.83 -2.21 7.46
C SER A 44 -5.02 -1.33 7.80
N THR A 45 -6.22 -1.72 7.35
CA THR A 45 -7.48 -1.04 7.68
C THR A 45 -7.75 -1.06 9.19
N GLU A 46 -7.50 -2.19 9.87
CA GLU A 46 -7.63 -2.32 11.32
C GLU A 46 -6.70 -1.35 12.07
N VAL A 47 -5.45 -1.23 11.64
CA VAL A 47 -4.49 -0.27 12.21
C VAL A 47 -4.96 1.17 12.00
N LEU A 48 -5.48 1.49 10.81
CA LEU A 48 -6.00 2.81 10.49
C LEU A 48 -7.23 3.17 11.34
N GLN A 49 -8.15 2.22 11.54
CA GLN A 49 -9.31 2.40 12.41
C GLN A 49 -8.92 2.56 13.89
N ALA A 50 -7.96 1.78 14.36
CA ALA A 50 -7.46 1.91 15.74
C ALA A 50 -6.85 3.30 15.99
N ARG A 51 -6.22 3.90 14.99
CA ARG A 51 -5.67 5.26 15.06
C ARG A 51 -6.74 6.33 15.04
N TYR A 52 -7.83 6.11 14.29
CA TYR A 52 -8.90 7.08 14.05
C TYR A 52 -10.29 6.46 14.31
N PRO A 53 -10.62 6.16 15.59
CA PRO A 53 -11.84 5.40 15.90
C PRO A 53 -13.15 6.14 15.58
N GLY A 54 -13.08 7.46 15.39
CA GLY A 54 -14.24 8.28 14.99
C GLY A 54 -14.35 8.51 13.47
N ALA A 55 -13.38 8.06 12.67
CA ALA A 55 -13.38 8.28 11.24
C ALA A 55 -14.20 7.22 10.48
N ALA A 56 -14.81 7.65 9.37
CA ALA A 56 -15.34 6.72 8.37
C ALA A 56 -14.18 6.15 7.55
N VAL A 57 -13.76 4.93 7.87
CA VAL A 57 -12.69 4.22 7.16
C VAL A 57 -13.28 3.27 6.14
N THR A 58 -12.75 3.26 4.92
CA THR A 58 -13.14 2.33 3.84
C THR A 58 -11.89 1.65 3.29
N GLY A 59 -11.94 0.32 3.11
CA GLY A 59 -10.90 -0.44 2.44
C GLY A 59 -11.25 -0.72 0.97
N LEU A 60 -10.27 -0.62 0.09
CA LEU A 60 -10.40 -0.92 -1.33
C LEU A 60 -9.36 -1.97 -1.74
N ASP A 61 -9.77 -2.97 -2.49
CA ASP A 61 -8.88 -3.95 -3.09
C ASP A 61 -9.44 -4.42 -4.44
N ASN A 62 -8.61 -4.99 -5.29
CA ASN A 62 -9.03 -5.56 -6.57
C ASN A 62 -9.20 -7.09 -6.52
N ASP A 63 -9.05 -7.72 -5.37
CA ASP A 63 -9.21 -9.16 -5.15
C ASP A 63 -10.36 -9.45 -4.18
N GLU A 64 -11.42 -10.14 -4.68
CA GLU A 64 -12.61 -10.42 -3.88
C GLU A 64 -12.34 -11.42 -2.74
N ASP A 65 -11.34 -12.32 -2.87
CA ASP A 65 -10.96 -13.23 -1.79
C ASP A 65 -10.34 -12.48 -0.62
N MET A 66 -9.55 -11.43 -0.92
CA MET A 66 -9.01 -10.50 0.08
C MET A 66 -10.13 -9.72 0.76
N LEU A 67 -11.06 -9.17 -0.01
CA LEU A 67 -12.19 -8.40 0.54
C LEU A 67 -13.12 -9.26 1.39
N ARG A 68 -13.31 -10.54 1.05
CA ARG A 68 -14.07 -11.46 1.89
C ARG A 68 -13.41 -11.63 3.26
N ALA A 69 -12.10 -11.87 3.30
CA ALA A 69 -11.36 -11.97 4.55
C ALA A 69 -11.37 -10.64 5.36
N ALA A 70 -11.31 -9.51 4.65
CA ALA A 70 -11.39 -8.19 5.28
C ALA A 70 -12.77 -7.95 5.94
N ARG A 71 -13.87 -8.33 5.28
CA ARG A 71 -15.23 -8.25 5.83
C ARG A 71 -15.44 -9.19 7.02
N GLU A 72 -14.81 -10.36 7.02
CA GLU A 72 -14.82 -11.27 8.17
C GLU A 72 -14.05 -10.69 9.36
N ARG A 73 -12.91 -10.04 9.10
CA ARG A 73 -12.08 -9.37 10.12
C ARG A 73 -12.75 -8.15 10.73
N LEU A 74 -13.33 -7.31 9.89
CA LEU A 74 -13.90 -6.01 10.25
C LEU A 74 -15.35 -5.88 9.72
N PRO A 75 -16.33 -6.57 10.33
CA PRO A 75 -17.69 -6.66 9.80
C PRO A 75 -18.44 -5.34 9.69
N GLN A 76 -18.00 -4.30 10.42
CA GLN A 76 -18.64 -2.99 10.43
C GLN A 76 -17.99 -1.99 9.46
N THR A 77 -16.87 -2.39 8.81
CA THR A 77 -16.12 -1.53 7.91
C THR A 77 -16.59 -1.76 6.47
N PRO A 78 -16.86 -0.70 5.69
CA PRO A 78 -17.12 -0.83 4.28
C PRO A 78 -15.86 -1.24 3.52
N PHE A 79 -16.01 -2.28 2.68
CA PHE A 79 -14.99 -2.74 1.75
C PHE A 79 -15.57 -2.81 0.34
N ALA A 80 -14.85 -2.29 -0.65
CA ALA A 80 -15.28 -2.27 -2.03
C ALA A 80 -14.21 -2.80 -3.00
N LEU A 81 -14.69 -3.53 -4.02
CA LEU A 81 -13.86 -3.97 -5.13
C LEU A 81 -13.54 -2.77 -6.02
N ALA A 82 -12.27 -2.42 -6.15
CA ALA A 82 -11.83 -1.29 -6.94
C ALA A 82 -10.42 -1.49 -7.50
N ASP A 83 -10.19 -0.97 -8.71
CA ASP A 83 -8.85 -0.77 -9.24
C ASP A 83 -8.28 0.54 -8.70
N ILE A 84 -7.31 0.44 -7.80
CA ILE A 84 -6.68 1.60 -7.16
C ILE A 84 -5.88 2.48 -8.14
N GLY A 85 -5.50 1.97 -9.30
CA GLY A 85 -4.82 2.73 -10.35
C GLY A 85 -5.73 3.77 -11.04
N ASN A 86 -7.06 3.57 -10.97
CA ASN A 86 -8.08 4.44 -11.54
C ASN A 86 -9.01 5.03 -10.48
N TRP A 87 -8.73 4.80 -9.20
CA TRP A 87 -9.58 5.25 -8.12
C TRP A 87 -9.59 6.79 -7.98
N GLN A 88 -10.77 7.32 -7.70
CA GLN A 88 -11.00 8.73 -7.40
C GLN A 88 -11.92 8.86 -6.19
N ALA A 89 -11.56 9.74 -5.27
CA ALA A 89 -12.41 10.06 -4.13
C ALA A 89 -13.50 11.07 -4.52
N ALA A 90 -14.73 10.79 -4.10
CA ALA A 90 -15.84 11.72 -4.21
C ALA A 90 -16.75 11.59 -2.97
N PRO A 91 -16.65 12.48 -2.00
CA PRO A 91 -15.79 13.67 -1.88
C PRO A 91 -14.32 13.37 -1.51
N ALA A 92 -13.46 14.39 -1.55
CA ALA A 92 -12.07 14.31 -1.09
C ALA A 92 -11.97 13.89 0.38
N VAL A 93 -10.90 13.16 0.73
CA VAL A 93 -10.72 12.52 2.03
C VAL A 93 -9.58 13.16 2.85
N ASP A 94 -9.52 12.86 4.15
CA ASP A 94 -8.49 13.40 5.04
C ASP A 94 -7.20 12.58 5.00
N VAL A 95 -7.33 11.24 4.85
CA VAL A 95 -6.18 10.33 4.82
C VAL A 95 -6.36 9.30 3.72
N VAL A 96 -5.30 9.11 2.94
CA VAL A 96 -5.13 7.95 2.04
C VAL A 96 -3.95 7.13 2.56
N LEU A 97 -4.20 5.88 2.92
CA LEU A 97 -3.19 4.88 3.27
C LEU A 97 -3.01 3.93 2.08
N ALA A 98 -1.77 3.56 1.78
CA ALA A 98 -1.43 2.52 0.82
C ALA A 98 -0.26 1.70 1.38
N ASN A 99 -0.56 0.52 1.94
CA ASN A 99 0.44 -0.34 2.54
C ASN A 99 0.73 -1.55 1.66
N ALA A 100 1.92 -1.64 1.12
CA ALA A 100 2.40 -2.73 0.26
C ALA A 100 1.47 -3.01 -0.95
N SER A 101 0.91 -1.96 -1.55
CA SER A 101 -0.03 -2.04 -2.67
C SER A 101 0.45 -1.30 -3.93
N LEU A 102 0.97 -0.07 -3.80
CA LEU A 102 1.30 0.75 -4.98
C LEU A 102 2.48 0.21 -5.80
N GLN A 103 3.35 -0.63 -5.24
CA GLN A 103 4.45 -1.25 -5.98
C GLN A 103 4.00 -2.15 -7.15
N TRP A 104 2.73 -2.50 -7.22
CA TRP A 104 2.16 -3.29 -8.31
C TRP A 104 1.63 -2.45 -9.48
N LEU A 105 1.59 -1.13 -9.29
CA LEU A 105 1.10 -0.19 -10.30
C LEU A 105 2.26 0.44 -11.06
N PRO A 106 2.09 0.70 -12.37
CA PRO A 106 3.05 1.44 -13.16
C PRO A 106 2.91 2.95 -12.95
N ASP A 107 3.87 3.71 -13.50
CA ASP A 107 3.80 5.17 -13.65
C ASP A 107 3.54 5.93 -12.34
N HIS A 108 4.43 5.73 -11.37
CA HIS A 108 4.36 6.42 -10.09
C HIS A 108 4.48 7.96 -10.23
N ALA A 109 5.12 8.46 -11.30
CA ALA A 109 5.22 9.88 -11.59
C ALA A 109 3.84 10.54 -11.80
N ARG A 110 2.88 9.79 -12.33
CA ARG A 110 1.49 10.22 -12.50
C ARG A 110 0.63 9.82 -11.30
N LEU A 111 0.80 8.60 -10.80
CA LEU A 111 -0.06 8.01 -9.76
C LEU A 111 -0.01 8.82 -8.46
N TYR A 112 1.18 9.14 -7.93
CA TYR A 112 1.29 9.84 -6.65
C TYR A 112 0.68 11.26 -6.67
N PRO A 113 0.93 12.11 -7.70
CA PRO A 113 0.21 13.38 -7.83
C PRO A 113 -1.31 13.22 -7.94
N GLN A 114 -1.80 12.18 -8.61
CA GLN A 114 -3.25 11.90 -8.68
C GLN A 114 -3.83 11.53 -7.31
N LEU A 115 -3.13 10.73 -6.52
CA LEU A 115 -3.56 10.40 -5.15
C LEU A 115 -3.57 11.63 -4.23
N LEU A 116 -2.60 12.52 -4.36
CA LEU A 116 -2.60 13.78 -3.62
C LEU A 116 -3.83 14.66 -3.93
N GLN A 117 -4.31 14.65 -5.18
CA GLN A 117 -5.51 15.40 -5.58
C GLN A 117 -6.80 14.85 -4.96
N GLN A 118 -6.79 13.64 -4.42
CA GLN A 118 -7.94 13.04 -3.72
C GLN A 118 -8.04 13.50 -2.26
N LEU A 119 -7.02 14.18 -1.75
CA LEU A 119 -6.98 14.67 -0.39
C LEU A 119 -7.64 16.04 -0.25
N ARG A 120 -8.27 16.27 0.89
CA ARG A 120 -8.61 17.62 1.33
C ARG A 120 -7.35 18.44 1.61
N ALA A 121 -7.47 19.76 1.61
CA ALA A 121 -6.39 20.61 2.07
C ALA A 121 -5.96 20.22 3.51
N GLY A 122 -4.67 19.97 3.70
CA GLY A 122 -4.12 19.47 4.97
C GLY A 122 -4.26 17.96 5.18
N GLY A 123 -4.80 17.21 4.21
CA GLY A 123 -4.86 15.76 4.25
C GLY A 123 -3.50 15.09 4.06
N SER A 124 -3.40 13.82 4.40
CA SER A 124 -2.16 13.03 4.32
C SER A 124 -2.28 11.83 3.38
N LEU A 125 -1.26 11.68 2.53
CA LEU A 125 -0.97 10.44 1.80
C LEU A 125 0.13 9.67 2.53
N ALA A 126 -0.19 8.49 3.04
CA ALA A 126 0.75 7.62 3.75
C ALA A 126 1.00 6.35 2.93
N VAL A 127 2.23 6.16 2.47
CA VAL A 127 2.59 5.04 1.60
C VAL A 127 3.77 4.26 2.17
N GLN A 128 3.64 2.94 2.21
CA GLN A 128 4.73 2.02 2.48
C GLN A 128 4.87 1.03 1.33
N THR A 129 6.09 0.82 0.87
CA THR A 129 6.40 -0.21 -0.14
C THR A 129 7.64 -1.00 0.29
N PRO A 130 7.70 -2.32 0.01
CA PRO A 130 8.90 -3.09 0.24
C PRO A 130 10.03 -2.58 -0.67
N ASP A 131 11.24 -2.38 -0.12
CA ASP A 131 12.46 -1.99 -0.85
C ASP A 131 13.55 -3.05 -0.69
N ASN A 132 13.25 -4.28 -1.11
CA ASN A 132 14.07 -5.46 -0.85
C ASN A 132 14.55 -6.19 -2.13
N LEU A 133 14.28 -5.66 -3.32
CA LEU A 133 14.65 -6.34 -4.57
C LEU A 133 16.16 -6.49 -4.78
N GLN A 134 16.97 -5.65 -4.14
CA GLN A 134 18.42 -5.70 -4.20
C GLN A 134 19.05 -6.45 -3.01
N GLU A 135 18.24 -6.93 -2.08
CA GLU A 135 18.72 -7.75 -0.98
C GLU A 135 19.26 -9.10 -1.48
N PRO A 136 20.33 -9.64 -0.86
CA PRO A 136 21.01 -10.85 -1.34
C PRO A 136 20.07 -12.03 -1.62
N ALA A 137 19.05 -12.25 -0.79
CA ALA A 137 18.08 -13.33 -0.97
C ALA A 137 17.28 -13.18 -2.28
N HIS A 138 16.87 -11.97 -2.64
CA HIS A 138 16.15 -11.69 -3.88
C HIS A 138 17.07 -11.72 -5.11
N VAL A 139 18.29 -11.24 -4.98
CA VAL A 139 19.30 -11.29 -6.06
C VAL A 139 19.63 -12.75 -6.39
N LEU A 140 20.02 -13.53 -5.37
CA LEU A 140 20.34 -14.96 -5.53
C LEU A 140 19.19 -15.77 -6.08
N ALA A 141 17.96 -15.50 -5.62
CA ALA A 141 16.79 -16.18 -6.16
C ALA A 141 16.60 -15.94 -7.68
N ARG A 142 16.84 -14.71 -8.16
CA ARG A 142 16.79 -14.39 -9.60
C ARG A 142 17.94 -15.06 -10.38
N GLU A 143 19.15 -15.08 -9.83
CA GLU A 143 20.31 -15.73 -10.44
C GLU A 143 20.06 -17.22 -10.58
N VAL A 144 19.59 -17.90 -9.53
CA VAL A 144 19.25 -19.33 -9.57
C VAL A 144 18.11 -19.58 -10.56
N ALA A 145 17.09 -18.72 -10.58
CA ALA A 145 15.98 -18.83 -11.53
C ALA A 145 16.46 -18.76 -13.00
N ALA A 146 17.47 -17.93 -13.27
CA ALA A 146 18.01 -17.76 -14.62
C ALA A 146 18.97 -18.88 -15.08
N GLN A 147 19.53 -19.68 -14.17
CA GLN A 147 20.59 -20.65 -14.48
C GLN A 147 20.12 -22.12 -14.49
N GLY A 148 18.97 -22.44 -13.90
CA GLY A 148 18.50 -23.81 -13.75
C GLY A 148 17.72 -24.35 -14.97
N PRO A 149 17.35 -25.63 -14.98
CA PRO A 149 16.54 -26.24 -16.04
C PRO A 149 15.15 -25.63 -16.17
N TRP A 150 14.74 -24.86 -15.19
CA TRP A 150 13.49 -24.08 -15.14
C TRP A 150 13.63 -22.68 -15.76
N ALA A 151 14.83 -22.26 -16.17
CA ALA A 151 15.10 -20.89 -16.63
C ALA A 151 14.18 -20.43 -17.78
N SER A 152 13.82 -21.34 -18.68
CA SER A 152 12.86 -21.03 -19.76
C SER A 152 11.45 -20.69 -19.27
N ARG A 153 11.09 -21.09 -18.04
CA ARG A 153 9.76 -20.85 -17.44
C ARG A 153 9.75 -19.63 -16.50
N ILE A 154 10.80 -19.43 -15.72
CA ILE A 154 10.83 -18.46 -14.64
C ILE A 154 12.00 -17.45 -14.72
N GLY A 155 13.01 -17.71 -15.54
CA GLY A 155 14.21 -16.83 -15.65
C GLY A 155 13.91 -15.44 -16.21
N ALA A 156 12.77 -15.26 -16.89
CA ALA A 156 12.33 -13.99 -17.44
C ALA A 156 11.31 -13.22 -16.54
N VAL A 157 11.06 -13.70 -15.32
CA VAL A 157 10.21 -12.97 -14.37
C VAL A 157 10.87 -11.65 -14.02
N ARG A 158 10.22 -10.56 -14.43
CA ARG A 158 10.65 -9.19 -14.14
C ARG A 158 9.78 -8.62 -13.03
N HIS A 159 10.41 -7.91 -12.11
CA HIS A 159 9.70 -7.04 -11.17
C HIS A 159 9.63 -5.64 -11.79
N PRO A 160 8.54 -4.89 -11.59
CA PRO A 160 8.49 -3.48 -11.99
C PRO A 160 9.68 -2.73 -11.39
N ASP A 161 10.28 -1.84 -12.18
CA ASP A 161 11.33 -0.96 -11.70
C ASP A 161 10.77 -0.10 -10.56
N ARG A 162 11.52 0.00 -9.47
CA ARG A 162 11.18 0.84 -8.33
C ARG A 162 12.12 2.01 -8.27
N HIS A 163 11.55 3.17 -8.04
CA HIS A 163 12.34 4.37 -7.78
C HIS A 163 12.90 4.31 -6.36
N ASN A 164 14.04 4.98 -6.15
CA ASN A 164 14.61 5.14 -4.81
C ASN A 164 13.89 6.23 -4.00
N LEU A 165 14.22 6.32 -2.72
CA LEU A 165 13.60 7.27 -1.79
C LEU A 165 13.76 8.73 -2.26
N ASP A 166 14.94 9.10 -2.77
CA ASP A 166 15.24 10.46 -3.22
C ASP A 166 14.36 10.88 -4.40
N TRP A 167 14.05 9.94 -5.29
CA TRP A 167 13.14 10.19 -6.41
C TRP A 167 11.72 10.50 -5.92
N TYR A 168 11.18 9.71 -4.97
CA TYR A 168 9.87 9.99 -4.40
C TYR A 168 9.84 11.32 -3.66
N TYR A 169 10.89 11.62 -2.90
CA TYR A 169 11.01 12.89 -2.21
C TYR A 169 10.99 14.07 -3.19
N ALA A 170 11.80 14.01 -4.26
CA ALA A 170 11.85 15.05 -5.28
C ALA A 170 10.52 15.22 -6.04
N LEU A 171 9.78 14.13 -6.27
CA LEU A 171 8.45 14.17 -6.90
C LEU A 171 7.43 14.87 -6.01
N LEU A 172 7.44 14.60 -4.70
CA LEU A 172 6.38 15.00 -3.78
C LEU A 172 6.64 16.36 -3.12
N GLN A 173 7.89 16.71 -2.90
CA GLN A 173 8.29 17.96 -2.20
C GLN A 173 7.65 19.23 -2.78
N PRO A 174 7.57 19.43 -4.11
CA PRO A 174 6.92 20.63 -4.66
C PRO A 174 5.39 20.62 -4.57
N LEU A 175 4.78 19.48 -4.25
CA LEU A 175 3.32 19.28 -4.21
C LEU A 175 2.76 19.27 -2.78
N CYS A 176 3.62 19.12 -1.77
CA CYS A 176 3.23 18.93 -0.38
C CYS A 176 3.86 20.00 0.51
N SER A 177 3.15 20.43 1.55
CA SER A 177 3.70 21.32 2.59
C SER A 177 4.75 20.62 3.46
N ARG A 178 4.68 19.27 3.54
CA ARG A 178 5.62 18.42 4.29
C ARG A 178 5.76 17.07 3.60
N VAL A 179 6.96 16.56 3.53
CA VAL A 179 7.26 15.18 3.08
C VAL A 179 8.20 14.55 4.10
N ASP A 180 7.76 13.47 4.73
CA ASP A 180 8.60 12.60 5.55
C ASP A 180 8.84 11.31 4.79
N ALA A 181 10.11 10.94 4.63
CA ALA A 181 10.49 9.74 3.92
C ALA A 181 11.62 9.01 4.67
N TRP A 182 11.44 7.72 4.95
CA TRP A 182 12.43 6.92 5.68
C TRP A 182 12.43 5.46 5.25
N ARG A 183 13.45 4.72 5.67
CA ARG A 183 13.52 3.26 5.59
C ARG A 183 13.47 2.65 6.98
N THR A 184 12.81 1.51 7.12
CA THR A 184 12.75 0.69 8.34
C THR A 184 13.47 -0.65 8.14
#